data_e05685b8d8286ee48e71afb2abcfa54a
#
_entry.id   e05685b8d8286ee48e71afb2abcfa54a
#
_cell.length_a   1.000
_cell.length_b   1.000
_cell.length_c   1.000
_cell.angle_alpha   90.00
_cell.angle_beta   90.00
_cell.angle_gamma   90.00
#
_symmetry.space_group_name_H-M   'P 1'
#
loop_
_entity.id
_entity.type
_entity.pdbx_description
1 polymer ?
#
loop_
_entity_poly.entity_id
_entity_poly.type
_entity_poly.pdbx_seq_one_letter_code
_entity_poly.pdbx_strand_id
1 'polypeptide(L)'
;MEKCLYCYKPLKPGQVDYHPACARKLFGTKEAPVLPYVRKEISDLAKQVVRAQTTLTGVQAKLSLDVNPGGKNEPSRFTIVGLWGKYILKPQTDRYRCLPEIEDLTMHLAEAAKIAVVPHGLIRFSDGELCYITRRIDRLDDGQKVPMEDMCQLSERLTEYKYKGSYEQVARLIKKYSSFSQLDLVNYWEVVIFSWITGNADMHLKNFSLYNNRKLGYGLTPAYDLLCTKIVMPEDTEELALTLNGRKRKIQKSDFVKVMTASGLSDKVINNIAKKFRRSIVKWLDLIEASFLPDSMKKEYKKLILSRVMALR
;
A
#
# COMPACT_ATOMS: atom_id res chain seq x y z
N MET A 1 26.28 -0.90 8.12
CA MET A 1 25.41 -0.83 9.32
C MET A 1 24.06 -1.41 8.98
N GLU A 2 23.51 -2.24 9.86
CA GLU A 2 22.15 -2.74 9.71
C GLU A 2 21.14 -1.62 9.88
N LYS A 3 20.04 -1.67 9.12
CA LYS A 3 18.98 -0.65 9.10
C LYS A 3 17.69 -1.23 9.66
N CYS A 4 16.93 -0.40 10.33
CA CYS A 4 15.61 -0.75 10.82
C CYS A 4 14.65 -1.06 9.64
N LEU A 5 14.00 -2.22 9.67
CA LEU A 5 13.06 -2.68 8.65
C LEU A 5 11.77 -1.85 8.55
N TYR A 6 11.54 -0.96 9.53
CA TYR A 6 10.39 -0.05 9.52
C TYR A 6 10.78 1.36 9.04
N CYS A 7 11.83 1.98 9.54
CA CYS A 7 12.11 3.40 9.27
C CYS A 7 13.38 3.68 8.47
N TYR A 8 14.10 2.64 8.06
CA TYR A 8 15.35 2.64 7.27
C TYR A 8 16.55 3.31 7.94
N LYS A 9 16.40 3.82 9.16
CA LYS A 9 17.49 4.43 9.91
C LYS A 9 18.43 3.36 10.49
N PRO A 10 19.72 3.69 10.70
CA PRO A 10 20.68 2.78 11.32
C PRO A 10 20.20 2.24 12.67
N LEU A 11 20.43 0.97 12.92
CA LEU A 11 20.18 0.33 14.22
C LEU A 11 21.33 0.64 15.19
N LYS A 12 21.02 0.69 16.49
CA LYS A 12 22.02 0.79 17.55
C LYS A 12 22.59 -0.60 17.86
N PRO A 13 23.79 -0.67 18.47
CA PRO A 13 24.34 -1.95 18.94
C PRO A 13 23.33 -2.72 19.80
N GLY A 14 23.17 -4.00 19.54
CA GLY A 14 22.24 -4.90 20.23
C GLY A 14 20.79 -4.83 19.77
N GLN A 15 20.46 -3.98 18.79
CA GLN A 15 19.14 -3.97 18.15
C GLN A 15 19.16 -4.86 16.90
N VAL A 16 18.10 -5.64 16.72
CA VAL A 16 17.90 -6.54 15.58
C VAL A 16 16.63 -6.11 14.85
N ASP A 17 16.72 -5.94 13.55
CA ASP A 17 15.64 -5.60 12.61
C ASP A 17 14.84 -4.33 12.92
N TYR A 18 14.58 -3.97 14.18
CA TYR A 18 13.73 -2.84 14.53
C TYR A 18 14.26 -2.03 15.72
N HIS A 19 13.99 -0.71 15.67
CA HIS A 19 14.01 0.07 16.92
C HIS A 19 12.78 -0.28 17.77
N PRO A 20 12.85 -0.28 19.12
CA PRO A 20 11.70 -0.59 19.98
C PRO A 20 10.46 0.30 19.72
N ALA A 21 10.68 1.57 19.34
CA ALA A 21 9.60 2.48 18.98
C ALA A 21 8.93 2.10 17.64
N CYS A 22 9.71 1.57 16.67
CA CYS A 22 9.22 1.12 15.38
C CYS A 22 8.44 -0.20 15.52
N ALA A 23 8.97 -1.16 16.29
CA ALA A 23 8.26 -2.39 16.60
C ALA A 23 6.91 -2.12 17.27
N ARG A 24 6.87 -1.16 18.21
CA ARG A 24 5.63 -0.78 18.88
C ARG A 24 4.59 -0.18 17.93
N LYS A 25 5.02 0.62 16.96
CA LYS A 25 4.11 1.19 15.95
C LYS A 25 3.47 0.13 15.06
N LEU A 26 4.24 -0.87 14.64
CA LEU A 26 3.77 -1.89 13.71
C LEU A 26 3.08 -3.05 14.42
N PHE A 27 3.66 -3.55 15.52
CA PHE A 27 3.22 -4.76 16.19
C PHE A 27 2.53 -4.53 17.55
N GLY A 28 2.59 -3.31 18.10
CA GLY A 28 2.08 -3.01 19.44
C GLY A 28 3.03 -3.39 20.58
N THR A 29 4.15 -4.05 20.30
CA THR A 29 5.14 -4.56 21.26
C THR A 29 6.51 -3.91 21.07
N LYS A 30 7.37 -3.91 22.11
CA LYS A 30 8.74 -3.35 21.99
C LYS A 30 9.65 -4.20 21.11
N GLU A 31 9.37 -5.47 21.02
CA GLU A 31 10.09 -6.46 20.20
C GLU A 31 9.16 -6.97 19.12
N ALA A 32 9.68 -7.15 17.92
CA ALA A 32 8.92 -7.70 16.82
C ALA A 32 8.63 -9.18 17.07
N PRO A 33 7.42 -9.67 16.76
CA PRO A 33 7.14 -11.10 16.79
C PRO A 33 8.04 -11.84 15.78
N VAL A 34 8.52 -13.00 16.16
CA VAL A 34 9.34 -13.85 15.28
C VAL A 34 8.47 -14.42 14.17
N LEU A 35 8.97 -14.42 12.93
CA LEU A 35 8.38 -15.12 11.80
C LEU A 35 9.12 -16.47 11.61
N PRO A 36 8.61 -17.58 12.19
CA PRO A 36 9.36 -18.84 12.31
C PRO A 36 9.32 -19.70 11.05
N TYR A 37 9.15 -19.08 9.89
CA TYR A 37 9.02 -19.77 8.60
C TYR A 37 10.19 -19.43 7.69
N VAL A 38 10.51 -20.32 6.75
CA VAL A 38 11.39 -20.02 5.61
C VAL A 38 10.57 -19.64 4.40
N ARG A 39 11.15 -18.83 3.52
CA ARG A 39 10.46 -18.33 2.30
C ARG A 39 9.83 -19.45 1.47
N LYS A 40 10.54 -20.59 1.30
CA LYS A 40 10.08 -21.72 0.48
C LYS A 40 8.77 -22.30 0.99
N GLU A 41 8.68 -22.57 2.30
CA GLU A 41 7.46 -23.11 2.94
C GLU A 41 6.27 -22.17 2.72
N ILE A 42 6.49 -20.89 2.93
CA ILE A 42 5.47 -19.85 2.74
C ILE A 42 5.04 -19.74 1.28
N SER A 43 5.97 -19.80 0.35
CA SER A 43 5.66 -19.76 -1.09
C SER A 43 4.82 -20.95 -1.53
N ASP A 44 5.07 -22.13 -0.99
CA ASP A 44 4.33 -23.34 -1.33
C ASP A 44 2.92 -23.34 -0.70
N LEU A 45 2.76 -22.90 0.54
CA LEU A 45 1.46 -22.67 1.18
C LEU A 45 0.66 -21.60 0.42
N ALA A 46 1.29 -20.53 0.05
CA ALA A 46 0.67 -19.43 -0.70
C ALA A 46 0.17 -19.89 -2.08
N LYS A 47 0.91 -20.75 -2.79
CA LYS A 47 0.47 -21.36 -4.05
C LYS A 47 -0.76 -22.26 -3.83
N GLN A 48 -0.82 -23.00 -2.73
CA GLN A 48 -1.99 -23.83 -2.39
C GLN A 48 -3.23 -22.96 -2.11
N VAL A 49 -3.09 -21.88 -1.34
CA VAL A 49 -4.18 -20.94 -1.04
C VAL A 49 -4.69 -20.26 -2.32
N VAL A 50 -3.80 -19.82 -3.20
CA VAL A 50 -4.19 -19.21 -4.49
C VAL A 50 -4.92 -20.22 -5.37
N ARG A 51 -4.44 -21.46 -5.47
CA ARG A 51 -5.12 -22.53 -6.24
C ARG A 51 -6.51 -22.85 -5.70
N ALA A 52 -6.70 -22.78 -4.38
CA ALA A 52 -7.99 -23.04 -3.76
C ALA A 52 -9.00 -21.89 -3.89
N GLN A 53 -8.53 -20.66 -4.10
CA GLN A 53 -9.36 -19.46 -4.10
C GLN A 53 -9.58 -18.81 -5.48
N THR A 54 -8.75 -19.08 -6.49
CA THR A 54 -8.86 -18.43 -7.80
C THR A 54 -8.29 -19.27 -8.93
N THR A 55 -9.03 -19.27 -10.06
CA THR A 55 -8.58 -19.72 -11.37
C THR A 55 -7.66 -18.69 -12.07
N LEU A 56 -7.37 -17.53 -11.45
CA LEU A 56 -6.59 -16.44 -12.03
C LEU A 56 -5.10 -16.59 -11.69
N THR A 57 -4.30 -16.87 -12.71
CA THR A 57 -2.83 -16.86 -12.64
C THR A 57 -2.30 -15.44 -12.51
N GLY A 58 -1.29 -15.24 -11.67
CA GLY A 58 -0.54 -13.97 -11.56
C GLY A 58 -0.88 -13.08 -10.37
N VAL A 59 -1.76 -13.50 -9.47
CA VAL A 59 -2.03 -12.78 -8.23
C VAL A 59 -0.91 -13.04 -7.22
N GLN A 60 -0.38 -11.97 -6.61
CA GLN A 60 0.57 -12.11 -5.50
C GLN A 60 -0.11 -12.84 -4.33
N ALA A 61 0.54 -13.88 -3.84
CA ALA A 61 0.05 -14.63 -2.70
C ALA A 61 0.01 -13.76 -1.44
N LYS A 62 -1.09 -13.86 -0.70
CA LYS A 62 -1.30 -13.13 0.56
C LYS A 62 -1.64 -14.16 1.64
N LEU A 63 -0.93 -14.11 2.75
CA LEU A 63 -1.18 -14.98 3.89
C LEU A 63 -1.66 -14.16 5.07
N SER A 64 -2.67 -14.65 5.77
CA SER A 64 -3.19 -14.02 6.97
C SER A 64 -2.47 -14.56 8.19
N LEU A 65 -1.96 -13.65 9.02
CA LEU A 65 -1.20 -13.98 10.23
C LEU A 65 -1.87 -13.40 11.47
N ASP A 66 -1.69 -14.09 12.59
CA ASP A 66 -1.93 -13.54 13.93
C ASP A 66 -0.71 -13.72 14.80
N VAL A 67 -0.64 -12.96 15.91
CA VAL A 67 0.46 -13.03 16.87
C VAL A 67 0.07 -13.94 18.00
N ASN A 68 0.86 -15.00 18.18
CA ASN A 68 0.85 -15.79 19.41
C ASN A 68 1.79 -15.13 20.43
N PRO A 69 1.31 -14.69 21.59
CA PRO A 69 2.12 -13.95 22.56
C PRO A 69 3.29 -14.76 23.15
N GLY A 70 3.32 -16.07 22.95
CA GLY A 70 4.34 -16.93 23.58
C GLY A 70 4.08 -17.17 25.07
N GLY A 71 4.90 -18.03 25.67
CA GLY A 71 4.92 -18.30 27.11
C GLY A 71 5.76 -17.28 27.90
N LYS A 72 5.88 -17.46 29.22
CA LYS A 72 6.57 -16.54 30.13
C LYS A 72 8.05 -16.26 29.77
N ASN A 73 8.69 -17.17 29.02
CA ASN A 73 10.09 -17.06 28.57
C ASN A 73 10.24 -17.28 27.06
N GLU A 74 9.17 -17.25 26.29
CA GLU A 74 9.20 -17.43 24.85
C GLU A 74 8.88 -16.11 24.15
N PRO A 75 9.57 -15.76 23.05
CA PRO A 75 9.23 -14.60 22.25
C PRO A 75 7.86 -14.80 21.61
N SER A 76 7.14 -13.69 21.42
CA SER A 76 5.94 -13.71 20.58
C SER A 76 6.31 -14.11 19.14
N ARG A 77 5.41 -14.85 18.49
CA ARG A 77 5.64 -15.37 17.13
C ARG A 77 4.40 -15.26 16.26
N PHE A 78 4.61 -15.09 14.97
CA PHE A 78 3.53 -15.15 14.00
C PHE A 78 3.09 -16.59 13.74
N THR A 79 1.78 -16.75 13.60
CA THR A 79 1.15 -18.01 13.18
C THR A 79 0.28 -17.73 11.97
N ILE A 80 0.35 -18.59 10.95
CA ILE A 80 -0.53 -18.54 9.81
C ILE A 80 -1.92 -18.98 10.26
N VAL A 81 -2.89 -18.12 10.00
CA VAL A 81 -4.29 -18.38 10.33
C VAL A 81 -5.14 -18.17 9.06
N GLY A 82 -6.37 -18.67 9.08
CA GLY A 82 -7.29 -18.46 7.96
C GLY A 82 -7.61 -16.97 7.73
N LEU A 83 -8.88 -16.64 7.48
CA LEU A 83 -9.31 -15.28 7.14
C LEU A 83 -9.27 -14.28 8.31
N TRP A 84 -9.00 -14.72 9.54
CA TRP A 84 -9.21 -13.95 10.77
C TRP A 84 -7.97 -13.24 11.31
N GLY A 85 -6.82 -13.40 10.69
CA GLY A 85 -5.57 -12.79 11.15
C GLY A 85 -5.59 -11.27 11.11
N LYS A 86 -4.83 -10.65 12.02
CA LYS A 86 -4.66 -9.19 12.12
C LYS A 86 -3.63 -8.62 11.15
N TYR A 87 -2.83 -9.48 10.53
CA TYR A 87 -1.78 -9.10 9.60
C TYR A 87 -1.93 -9.80 8.27
N ILE A 88 -1.43 -9.17 7.22
CA ILE A 88 -1.26 -9.75 5.89
C ILE A 88 0.23 -9.79 5.59
N LEU A 89 0.72 -10.97 5.24
CA LEU A 89 2.08 -11.21 4.77
C LEU A 89 2.06 -11.37 3.26
N LYS A 90 2.96 -10.67 2.56
CA LYS A 90 3.14 -10.76 1.12
C LYS A 90 4.60 -11.12 0.84
N PRO A 91 4.90 -12.41 0.56
CA PRO A 91 6.26 -12.85 0.29
C PRO A 91 6.77 -12.36 -1.06
N GLN A 92 8.08 -12.39 -1.22
CA GLN A 92 8.73 -12.19 -2.52
C GLN A 92 8.25 -13.25 -3.51
N THR A 93 7.92 -12.83 -4.73
CA THR A 93 7.52 -13.72 -5.83
C THR A 93 8.74 -14.08 -6.68
N ASP A 94 8.67 -15.21 -7.39
CA ASP A 94 9.74 -15.60 -8.33
C ASP A 94 9.71 -14.78 -9.62
N ARG A 95 8.57 -14.17 -9.94
CA ARG A 95 8.35 -13.42 -11.17
C ARG A 95 8.88 -11.99 -11.12
N TYR A 96 8.75 -11.31 -10.00
CA TYR A 96 9.07 -9.89 -9.86
C TYR A 96 10.08 -9.68 -8.74
N ARG A 97 11.17 -9.01 -9.07
CA ARG A 97 12.28 -8.77 -8.13
C ARG A 97 11.96 -7.67 -7.13
N CYS A 98 12.35 -7.84 -5.86
CA CYS A 98 12.26 -6.85 -4.79
C CYS A 98 10.83 -6.31 -4.56
N LEU A 99 9.82 -7.14 -4.75
CA LEU A 99 8.42 -6.71 -4.63
C LEU A 99 8.07 -6.22 -3.22
N PRO A 100 8.47 -6.92 -2.12
CA PRO A 100 8.27 -6.44 -0.75
C PRO A 100 8.89 -5.07 -0.49
N GLU A 101 10.13 -4.85 -0.93
CA GLU A 101 10.87 -3.61 -0.70
C GLU A 101 10.29 -2.45 -1.50
N ILE A 102 9.76 -2.71 -2.72
CA ILE A 102 9.10 -1.68 -3.54
C ILE A 102 7.77 -1.28 -2.91
N GLU A 103 6.97 -2.25 -2.43
CA GLU A 103 5.69 -1.95 -1.79
C GLU A 103 5.91 -1.15 -0.51
N ASP A 104 6.81 -1.61 0.37
CA ASP A 104 7.12 -0.92 1.62
C ASP A 104 7.64 0.50 1.38
N LEU A 105 8.57 0.68 0.44
CA LEU A 105 9.07 2.01 0.08
C LEU A 105 7.95 2.91 -0.46
N THR A 106 7.10 2.41 -1.36
CA THR A 106 6.02 3.21 -1.94
C THR A 106 5.02 3.66 -0.86
N MET A 107 4.71 2.78 0.09
CA MET A 107 3.89 3.12 1.25
C MET A 107 4.56 4.20 2.13
N HIS A 108 5.88 4.12 2.37
CA HIS A 108 6.63 5.17 3.08
C HIS A 108 6.67 6.50 2.34
N LEU A 109 6.75 6.48 1.01
CA LEU A 109 6.63 7.72 0.20
C LEU A 109 5.26 8.37 0.37
N ALA A 110 4.19 7.58 0.42
CA ALA A 110 2.84 8.09 0.70
C ALA A 110 2.74 8.71 2.10
N GLU A 111 3.25 8.03 3.14
CA GLU A 111 3.29 8.55 4.51
C GLU A 111 4.11 9.85 4.60
N ALA A 112 5.24 9.92 3.90
CA ALA A 112 6.07 11.12 3.84
C ALA A 112 5.35 12.32 3.19
N ALA A 113 4.46 12.05 2.25
CA ALA A 113 3.57 13.04 1.64
C ALA A 113 2.31 13.33 2.48
N LYS A 114 2.19 12.81 3.71
CA LYS A 114 1.01 12.99 4.55
C LYS A 114 -0.27 12.39 3.97
N ILE A 115 -0.16 11.33 3.20
CA ILE A 115 -1.27 10.44 2.87
C ILE A 115 -1.41 9.46 4.03
N ALA A 116 -2.63 9.28 4.52
CA ALA A 116 -2.89 8.26 5.53
C ALA A 116 -2.73 6.86 4.93
N VAL A 117 -1.88 6.03 5.53
CA VAL A 117 -1.62 4.65 5.10
C VAL A 117 -1.86 3.67 6.24
N VAL A 118 -2.15 2.42 5.92
CA VAL A 118 -2.20 1.35 6.92
C VAL A 118 -0.81 1.11 7.53
N PRO A 119 -0.70 0.65 8.78
CA PRO A 119 0.59 0.27 9.37
C PRO A 119 1.24 -0.86 8.55
N HIS A 120 2.47 -0.65 8.13
CA HIS A 120 3.21 -1.57 7.25
C HIS A 120 4.69 -1.58 7.58
N GLY A 121 5.42 -2.53 7.03
CA GLY A 121 6.86 -2.63 7.15
C GLY A 121 7.41 -3.87 6.47
N LEU A 122 8.72 -4.03 6.50
CA LEU A 122 9.38 -5.27 6.12
C LEU A 122 9.52 -6.16 7.36
N ILE A 123 9.50 -7.46 7.16
CA ILE A 123 9.83 -8.47 8.18
C ILE A 123 10.76 -9.51 7.55
N ARG A 124 11.56 -10.18 8.38
CA ARG A 124 12.53 -11.16 7.93
C ARG A 124 12.03 -12.58 8.22
N PHE A 125 12.11 -13.44 7.23
CA PHE A 125 11.98 -14.88 7.41
C PHE A 125 13.17 -15.46 8.20
N SER A 126 13.06 -16.67 8.71
CA SER A 126 14.15 -17.33 9.43
C SER A 126 15.39 -17.63 8.57
N ASP A 127 15.23 -17.70 7.26
CA ASP A 127 16.32 -17.81 6.28
C ASP A 127 16.95 -16.46 5.87
N GLY A 128 16.50 -15.35 6.44
CA GLY A 128 17.03 -14.00 6.21
C GLY A 128 16.36 -13.22 5.07
N GLU A 129 15.51 -13.85 4.26
CA GLU A 129 14.79 -13.18 3.16
C GLU A 129 13.75 -12.17 3.68
N LEU A 130 13.59 -11.07 2.94
CA LEU A 130 12.62 -10.03 3.29
C LEU A 130 11.21 -10.35 2.77
N CYS A 131 10.21 -9.93 3.55
CA CYS A 131 8.81 -10.03 3.23
C CYS A 131 8.09 -8.74 3.63
N TYR A 132 7.07 -8.33 2.89
CA TYR A 132 6.22 -7.21 3.29
C TYR A 132 5.15 -7.69 4.26
N ILE A 133 4.91 -6.91 5.30
CA ILE A 133 3.86 -7.15 6.29
C ILE A 133 3.05 -5.88 6.52
N THR A 134 1.73 -6.04 6.59
CA THR A 134 0.82 -4.93 6.91
C THR A 134 -0.23 -5.36 7.93
N ARG A 135 -0.62 -4.42 8.80
CA ARG A 135 -1.70 -4.63 9.76
C ARG A 135 -3.04 -4.34 9.11
N ARG A 136 -3.99 -5.22 9.30
CA ARG A 136 -5.36 -5.06 8.79
C ARG A 136 -6.12 -4.02 9.60
N ILE A 137 -6.76 -3.09 8.93
CA ILE A 137 -7.61 -2.07 9.54
C ILE A 137 -9.05 -2.52 9.76
N ASP A 138 -9.45 -3.62 9.10
CA ASP A 138 -10.77 -4.24 9.27
C ASP A 138 -10.79 -5.26 10.43
N ARG A 139 -9.75 -5.26 11.29
CA ARG A 139 -9.64 -6.06 12.50
C ARG A 139 -9.28 -5.19 13.68
N LEU A 140 -10.06 -5.27 14.74
CA LEU A 140 -9.77 -4.63 16.03
C LEU A 140 -8.80 -5.50 16.85
N ASP A 141 -8.27 -4.91 17.91
CA ASP A 141 -7.36 -5.64 18.82
C ASP A 141 -8.03 -6.82 19.52
N ASP A 142 -9.34 -6.74 19.77
CA ASP A 142 -10.17 -7.82 20.30
C ASP A 142 -10.57 -8.88 19.26
N GLY A 143 -10.10 -8.76 18.01
CA GLY A 143 -10.41 -9.67 16.90
C GLY A 143 -11.73 -9.39 16.17
N GLN A 144 -12.53 -8.44 16.63
CA GLN A 144 -13.79 -8.09 15.97
C GLN A 144 -13.52 -7.51 14.57
N LYS A 145 -14.38 -7.88 13.62
CA LYS A 145 -14.34 -7.34 12.26
C LYS A 145 -15.02 -5.97 12.17
N VAL A 146 -14.35 -5.03 11.55
CA VAL A 146 -14.94 -3.75 11.15
C VAL A 146 -15.58 -3.92 9.76
N PRO A 147 -16.85 -3.55 9.57
CA PRO A 147 -17.47 -3.54 8.24
C PRO A 147 -16.66 -2.68 7.28
N MET A 148 -16.24 -3.27 6.17
CA MET A 148 -15.42 -2.64 5.14
C MET A 148 -15.80 -3.22 3.79
N GLU A 149 -16.03 -2.35 2.80
CA GLU A 149 -16.35 -2.71 1.44
C GLU A 149 -15.45 -1.97 0.45
N ASP A 150 -14.91 -2.71 -0.51
CA ASP A 150 -14.12 -2.11 -1.58
C ASP A 150 -15.03 -1.52 -2.69
N MET A 151 -14.45 -0.66 -3.55
CA MET A 151 -15.22 0.02 -4.60
C MET A 151 -15.71 -0.94 -5.68
N CYS A 152 -15.16 -2.16 -5.79
CA CYS A 152 -15.68 -3.20 -6.65
C CYS A 152 -17.03 -3.71 -6.09
N GLN A 153 -17.10 -3.98 -4.78
CA GLN A 153 -18.32 -4.37 -4.07
C GLN A 153 -19.37 -3.24 -4.11
N LEU A 154 -18.97 -2.01 -3.79
CA LEU A 154 -19.87 -0.84 -3.84
C LEU A 154 -20.35 -0.50 -5.26
N SER A 155 -19.68 -1.01 -6.30
CA SER A 155 -20.11 -0.93 -7.70
C SER A 155 -20.95 -2.13 -8.12
N GLU A 156 -21.26 -3.07 -7.22
CA GLU A 156 -21.97 -4.32 -7.50
C GLU A 156 -21.27 -5.15 -8.60
N ARG A 157 -19.93 -5.17 -8.58
CA ARG A 157 -19.10 -5.88 -9.57
C ARG A 157 -18.40 -7.07 -8.97
N LEU A 158 -18.27 -8.13 -9.76
CA LEU A 158 -17.44 -9.28 -9.42
C LEU A 158 -15.96 -8.92 -9.49
N THR A 159 -15.13 -9.64 -8.74
CA THR A 159 -13.68 -9.40 -8.64
C THR A 159 -12.95 -9.41 -9.98
N GLU A 160 -13.40 -10.19 -10.95
CA GLU A 160 -12.86 -10.25 -12.32
C GLU A 160 -12.98 -8.93 -13.08
N TYR A 161 -13.91 -8.05 -12.69
CA TYR A 161 -14.12 -6.73 -13.28
C TYR A 161 -13.41 -5.60 -12.53
N LYS A 162 -12.51 -5.90 -11.62
CA LYS A 162 -11.80 -4.90 -10.79
C LYS A 162 -11.06 -3.82 -11.57
N TYR A 163 -10.66 -4.10 -12.82
CA TYR A 163 -10.00 -3.14 -13.72
C TYR A 163 -10.96 -2.41 -14.67
N LYS A 164 -12.26 -2.74 -14.63
CA LYS A 164 -13.28 -2.08 -15.46
C LYS A 164 -13.92 -0.94 -14.69
N GLY A 165 -13.57 0.30 -15.03
CA GLY A 165 -14.12 1.49 -14.39
C GLY A 165 -13.29 2.72 -14.63
N SER A 166 -13.66 3.79 -13.93
CA SER A 166 -12.92 5.05 -13.95
C SER A 166 -12.73 5.59 -12.54
N TYR A 167 -11.72 6.44 -12.37
CA TYR A 167 -11.50 7.12 -11.09
C TYR A 167 -12.64 8.09 -10.76
N GLU A 168 -13.29 8.67 -11.77
CA GLU A 168 -14.49 9.49 -11.58
C GLU A 168 -15.67 8.68 -11.03
N GLN A 169 -15.79 7.41 -11.42
CA GLN A 169 -16.81 6.53 -10.86
C GLN A 169 -16.55 6.28 -9.37
N VAL A 170 -15.32 6.01 -8.97
CA VAL A 170 -14.93 5.87 -7.56
C VAL A 170 -15.22 7.15 -6.77
N ALA A 171 -14.90 8.31 -7.33
CA ALA A 171 -15.23 9.61 -6.69
C ALA A 171 -16.74 9.78 -6.47
N ARG A 172 -17.60 9.34 -7.41
CA ARG A 172 -19.06 9.35 -7.23
C ARG A 172 -19.52 8.41 -6.12
N LEU A 173 -18.91 7.23 -5.99
CA LEU A 173 -19.22 6.29 -4.91
C LEU A 173 -18.85 6.85 -3.54
N ILE A 174 -17.66 7.47 -3.42
CA ILE A 174 -17.24 8.15 -2.21
C ILE A 174 -18.25 9.25 -1.85
N LYS A 175 -18.65 10.07 -2.82
CA LYS A 175 -19.61 11.14 -2.61
C LYS A 175 -20.98 10.60 -2.15
N LYS A 176 -21.38 9.42 -2.63
CA LYS A 176 -22.66 8.79 -2.31
C LYS A 176 -22.67 8.15 -0.92
N TYR A 177 -21.59 7.47 -0.53
CA TYR A 177 -21.59 6.56 0.61
C TYR A 177 -20.74 7.03 1.79
N SER A 178 -19.80 7.97 1.60
CA SER A 178 -19.00 8.49 2.71
C SER A 178 -19.75 9.54 3.52
N SER A 179 -19.68 9.40 4.85
CA SER A 179 -20.15 10.40 5.81
C SER A 179 -19.31 11.69 5.80
N PHE A 180 -18.08 11.64 5.21
CA PHE A 180 -17.13 12.74 5.15
C PHE A 180 -16.73 13.04 3.69
N SER A 181 -17.69 12.97 2.79
CA SER A 181 -17.46 12.93 1.36
C SER A 181 -16.51 14.01 0.82
N GLN A 182 -16.55 15.24 1.34
CA GLN A 182 -15.67 16.32 0.89
C GLN A 182 -14.20 16.07 1.26
N LEU A 183 -13.93 15.65 2.49
CA LEU A 183 -12.57 15.31 2.94
C LEU A 183 -12.06 14.06 2.23
N ASP A 184 -12.90 13.05 2.14
CA ASP A 184 -12.55 11.78 1.50
C ASP A 184 -12.29 11.92 0.01
N LEU A 185 -12.97 12.84 -0.68
CA LEU A 185 -12.65 13.17 -2.07
C LEU A 185 -11.25 13.80 -2.21
N VAL A 186 -10.86 14.67 -1.30
CA VAL A 186 -9.50 15.23 -1.30
C VAL A 186 -8.48 14.13 -1.08
N ASN A 187 -8.65 13.31 -0.03
CA ASN A 187 -7.77 12.19 0.29
C ASN A 187 -7.68 11.18 -0.86
N TYR A 188 -8.81 10.87 -1.48
CA TYR A 188 -8.90 9.98 -2.62
C TYR A 188 -8.08 10.48 -3.83
N TRP A 189 -8.28 11.74 -4.24
CA TRP A 189 -7.55 12.31 -5.36
C TRP A 189 -6.06 12.47 -5.07
N GLU A 190 -5.67 12.68 -3.82
CA GLU A 190 -4.27 12.62 -3.41
C GLU A 190 -3.67 11.24 -3.67
N VAL A 191 -4.39 10.15 -3.31
CA VAL A 191 -3.93 8.78 -3.59
C VAL A 191 -3.84 8.50 -5.09
N VAL A 192 -4.82 8.95 -5.89
CA VAL A 192 -4.79 8.76 -7.35
C VAL A 192 -3.61 9.47 -8.01
N ILE A 193 -3.38 10.75 -7.66
CA ILE A 193 -2.24 11.53 -8.19
C ILE A 193 -0.92 10.91 -7.71
N PHE A 194 -0.83 10.51 -6.43
CA PHE A 194 0.34 9.84 -5.88
C PHE A 194 0.64 8.53 -6.65
N SER A 195 -0.38 7.72 -6.91
CA SER A 195 -0.23 6.48 -7.68
C SER A 195 0.32 6.74 -9.07
N TRP A 196 -0.17 7.78 -9.75
CA TRP A 196 0.39 8.18 -11.03
C TRP A 196 1.84 8.66 -10.91
N ILE A 197 2.18 9.50 -9.91
CA ILE A 197 3.56 9.97 -9.69
C ILE A 197 4.52 8.80 -9.44
N THR A 198 4.12 7.84 -8.63
CA THR A 198 4.95 6.69 -8.24
C THR A 198 4.92 5.54 -9.24
N GLY A 199 4.15 5.65 -10.33
CA GLY A 199 4.06 4.62 -11.36
C GLY A 199 3.31 3.38 -10.90
N ASN A 200 2.27 3.55 -10.10
CA ASN A 200 1.38 2.49 -9.67
C ASN A 200 0.21 2.33 -10.66
N ALA A 201 0.33 1.43 -11.61
CA ALA A 201 -0.73 1.09 -12.56
C ALA A 201 -1.63 -0.06 -12.07
N ASP A 202 -1.58 -0.43 -10.78
CA ASP A 202 -2.43 -1.48 -10.18
C ASP A 202 -3.46 -0.95 -9.17
N MET A 203 -3.65 0.38 -9.07
CA MET A 203 -4.68 0.98 -8.21
C MET A 203 -6.08 0.83 -8.79
N HIS A 204 -6.59 -0.41 -8.77
CA HIS A 204 -7.91 -0.79 -9.27
C HIS A 204 -9.02 -0.62 -8.21
N LEU A 205 -10.28 -0.97 -8.55
CA LEU A 205 -11.45 -0.78 -7.69
C LEU A 205 -11.33 -1.43 -6.30
N LYS A 206 -10.63 -2.56 -6.17
CA LYS A 206 -10.46 -3.25 -4.88
C LYS A 206 -9.41 -2.62 -3.97
N ASN A 207 -8.62 -1.66 -4.45
CA ASN A 207 -7.59 -0.97 -3.69
C ASN A 207 -8.09 0.34 -3.08
N PHE A 208 -9.39 0.62 -3.19
CA PHE A 208 -10.10 1.70 -2.49
C PHE A 208 -11.28 1.10 -1.74
N SER A 209 -11.43 1.46 -0.46
CA SER A 209 -12.52 0.94 0.36
C SER A 209 -13.11 2.03 1.26
N LEU A 210 -14.36 1.83 1.63
CA LEU A 210 -15.00 2.52 2.76
C LEU A 210 -15.10 1.55 3.94
N TYR A 211 -14.85 2.04 5.14
CA TYR A 211 -15.00 1.26 6.36
C TYR A 211 -15.84 2.02 7.39
N ASN A 212 -16.54 1.27 8.23
CA ASN A 212 -17.35 1.85 9.28
C ASN A 212 -16.49 2.22 10.49
N ASN A 213 -16.15 3.49 10.63
CA ASN A 213 -15.58 3.99 11.87
C ASN A 213 -16.73 4.17 12.89
N ARG A 214 -16.97 3.14 13.70
CA ARG A 214 -18.09 2.95 14.65
C ARG A 214 -18.69 4.21 15.29
N LYS A 215 -17.90 5.30 15.41
CA LYS A 215 -18.35 6.56 16.02
C LYS A 215 -18.79 7.61 14.99
N LEU A 216 -18.35 7.49 13.76
CA LEU A 216 -18.39 8.59 12.79
C LEU A 216 -19.06 8.20 11.46
N GLY A 217 -19.47 6.94 11.29
CA GLY A 217 -20.05 6.43 10.05
C GLY A 217 -19.01 5.90 9.06
N TYR A 218 -19.39 5.74 7.81
CA TYR A 218 -18.51 5.23 6.75
C TYR A 218 -17.59 6.33 6.22
N GLY A 219 -16.31 6.02 6.07
CA GLY A 219 -15.31 6.91 5.51
C GLY A 219 -14.26 6.15 4.70
N LEU A 220 -13.48 6.89 3.89
CA LEU A 220 -12.39 6.31 3.11
C LEU A 220 -11.33 5.71 4.05
N THR A 221 -10.90 4.51 3.72
CA THR A 221 -9.81 3.87 4.46
C THR A 221 -8.48 4.60 4.26
N PRO A 222 -7.52 4.49 5.20
CA PRO A 222 -6.12 4.72 4.88
C PRO A 222 -5.72 3.89 3.64
N ALA A 223 -4.78 4.40 2.84
CA ALA A 223 -4.32 3.73 1.63
C ALA A 223 -3.55 2.45 1.95
N TYR A 224 -3.67 1.46 1.09
CA TYR A 224 -2.99 0.18 1.14
C TYR A 224 -2.67 -0.32 -0.28
N ASP A 225 -1.83 -1.35 -0.41
CA ASP A 225 -1.44 -1.93 -1.71
C ASP A 225 -0.84 -0.88 -2.67
N LEU A 226 -0.04 0.07 -2.15
CA LEU A 226 0.66 1.04 -2.98
C LEU A 226 1.99 0.45 -3.45
N LEU A 227 2.14 0.27 -4.75
CA LEU A 227 3.27 -0.41 -5.37
C LEU A 227 3.70 0.31 -6.65
N CYS A 228 5.01 0.52 -6.85
CA CYS A 228 5.51 0.99 -8.13
C CYS A 228 5.54 -0.14 -9.16
N THR A 229 4.45 -0.35 -9.88
CA THR A 229 4.38 -1.40 -10.91
C THR A 229 5.30 -1.10 -12.09
N LYS A 230 5.57 0.17 -12.40
CA LYS A 230 6.40 0.57 -13.54
C LYS A 230 7.84 0.07 -13.47
N ILE A 231 8.41 -0.08 -12.26
CA ILE A 231 9.76 -0.62 -12.07
C ILE A 231 9.75 -2.15 -12.17
N VAL A 232 8.68 -2.80 -11.72
CA VAL A 232 8.56 -4.27 -11.72
C VAL A 232 8.13 -4.83 -13.07
N MET A 233 7.36 -4.06 -13.83
CA MET A 233 6.83 -4.40 -15.16
C MET A 233 7.08 -3.23 -16.12
N PRO A 234 8.32 -2.99 -16.54
CA PRO A 234 8.67 -1.85 -17.40
C PRO A 234 7.99 -1.91 -18.77
N GLU A 235 7.60 -3.10 -19.22
CA GLU A 235 6.85 -3.34 -20.45
C GLU A 235 5.39 -2.87 -20.40
N ASP A 236 4.80 -2.72 -19.21
CA ASP A 236 3.45 -2.17 -19.09
C ASP A 236 3.43 -0.69 -19.51
N THR A 237 2.60 -0.39 -20.48
CA THR A 237 2.45 0.95 -21.02
C THR A 237 1.31 1.75 -20.38
N GLU A 238 0.49 1.11 -19.55
CA GLU A 238 -0.54 1.81 -18.79
C GLU A 238 0.10 2.62 -17.65
N GLU A 239 -0.44 3.79 -17.38
CA GLU A 239 0.01 4.68 -16.31
C GLU A 239 -0.89 4.62 -15.08
N LEU A 240 -2.12 4.12 -15.29
CA LEU A 240 -3.16 3.98 -14.29
C LEU A 240 -4.00 2.72 -14.54
N ALA A 241 -4.47 2.07 -13.49
CA ALA A 241 -5.29 0.86 -13.53
C ALA A 241 -6.69 1.10 -14.12
N LEU A 242 -7.30 2.23 -13.75
CA LEU A 242 -8.61 2.67 -14.22
C LEU A 242 -8.47 3.85 -15.18
N THR A 243 -9.51 4.14 -15.93
CA THR A 243 -9.49 5.34 -16.79
C THR A 243 -9.58 6.62 -15.96
N LEU A 244 -8.86 7.64 -16.40
CA LEU A 244 -8.93 9.02 -15.95
C LEU A 244 -9.23 9.91 -17.15
N ASN A 245 -10.32 10.66 -17.13
CA ASN A 245 -10.77 11.43 -18.29
C ASN A 245 -10.80 10.58 -19.59
N GLY A 246 -11.25 9.32 -19.47
CA GLY A 246 -11.34 8.35 -20.57
C GLY A 246 -10.00 7.72 -20.98
N ARG A 247 -8.88 7.98 -20.28
CA ARG A 247 -7.53 7.52 -20.65
C ARG A 247 -6.89 6.70 -19.55
N LYS A 248 -5.99 5.79 -19.93
CA LYS A 248 -5.06 5.09 -19.03
C LYS A 248 -3.59 5.40 -19.34
N ARG A 249 -3.32 6.08 -20.46
CA ARG A 249 -1.98 6.38 -20.99
C ARG A 249 -1.89 7.85 -21.37
N LYS A 250 -0.67 8.40 -21.39
CA LYS A 250 -0.38 9.80 -21.74
C LYS A 250 -1.23 10.76 -20.89
N ILE A 251 -1.32 10.46 -19.60
CA ILE A 251 -2.04 11.27 -18.62
C ILE A 251 -1.33 12.61 -18.44
N GLN A 252 -2.10 13.68 -18.45
CA GLN A 252 -1.62 15.05 -18.32
C GLN A 252 -2.22 15.72 -17.07
N LYS A 253 -1.61 16.80 -16.60
CA LYS A 253 -2.13 17.65 -15.52
C LYS A 253 -3.57 18.08 -15.79
N SER A 254 -3.89 18.46 -17.03
CA SER A 254 -5.23 18.90 -17.44
C SER A 254 -6.30 17.81 -17.25
N ASP A 255 -5.94 16.52 -17.39
CA ASP A 255 -6.87 15.42 -17.15
C ASP A 255 -7.26 15.38 -15.67
N PHE A 256 -6.29 15.49 -14.76
CA PHE A 256 -6.55 15.58 -13.32
C PHE A 256 -7.40 16.80 -12.96
N VAL A 257 -7.02 17.98 -13.43
CA VAL A 257 -7.77 19.23 -13.16
C VAL A 257 -9.23 19.05 -13.56
N LYS A 258 -9.48 18.57 -14.77
CA LYS A 258 -10.84 18.39 -15.30
C LYS A 258 -11.70 17.48 -14.42
N VAL A 259 -11.19 16.31 -14.06
CA VAL A 259 -11.98 15.32 -13.30
C VAL A 259 -12.12 15.70 -11.82
N MET A 260 -11.12 16.34 -11.24
CA MET A 260 -11.18 16.82 -9.86
C MET A 260 -12.17 17.98 -9.72
N THR A 261 -12.19 18.93 -10.65
CA THR A 261 -13.20 20.01 -10.70
C THR A 261 -14.60 19.44 -10.89
N ALA A 262 -14.78 18.47 -11.80
CA ALA A 262 -16.06 17.77 -11.98
C ALA A 262 -16.51 16.99 -10.74
N SER A 263 -15.57 16.56 -9.90
CA SER A 263 -15.85 15.91 -8.60
C SER A 263 -16.23 16.91 -7.50
N GLY A 264 -16.12 18.22 -7.75
CA GLY A 264 -16.49 19.29 -6.83
C GLY A 264 -15.32 19.88 -6.03
N LEU A 265 -14.06 19.61 -6.41
CA LEU A 265 -12.90 20.26 -5.80
C LEU A 265 -12.65 21.63 -6.41
N SER A 266 -12.35 22.63 -5.56
CA SER A 266 -11.98 23.97 -6.03
C SER A 266 -10.53 24.01 -6.56
N ASP A 267 -10.23 24.96 -7.44
CA ASP A 267 -8.88 25.17 -7.97
C ASP A 267 -7.83 25.37 -6.87
N LYS A 268 -8.21 26.01 -5.76
CA LYS A 268 -7.34 26.18 -4.59
C LYS A 268 -6.93 24.84 -3.99
N VAL A 269 -7.86 23.89 -3.85
CA VAL A 269 -7.59 22.54 -3.32
C VAL A 269 -6.71 21.78 -4.31
N ILE A 270 -7.04 21.78 -5.60
CA ILE A 270 -6.26 21.12 -6.67
C ILE A 270 -4.82 21.61 -6.67
N ASN A 271 -4.63 22.94 -6.64
CA ASN A 271 -3.29 23.55 -6.58
C ASN A 271 -2.53 23.20 -5.29
N ASN A 272 -3.22 23.08 -4.15
CA ASN A 272 -2.59 22.68 -2.89
C ASN A 272 -2.10 21.23 -2.94
N ILE A 273 -2.84 20.31 -3.54
CA ILE A 273 -2.40 18.92 -3.75
C ILE A 273 -1.13 18.88 -4.61
N ALA A 274 -1.09 19.62 -5.73
CA ALA A 274 0.11 19.70 -6.56
C ALA A 274 1.32 20.31 -5.81
N LYS A 275 1.10 21.35 -4.99
CA LYS A 275 2.14 21.92 -4.13
C LYS A 275 2.64 20.94 -3.06
N LYS A 276 1.74 20.17 -2.47
CA LYS A 276 2.06 19.13 -1.46
C LYS A 276 3.07 18.12 -2.03
N PHE A 277 2.82 17.58 -3.20
CA PHE A 277 3.71 16.60 -3.82
C PHE A 277 5.06 17.19 -4.22
N ARG A 278 5.09 18.42 -4.76
CA ARG A 278 6.35 19.10 -5.04
C ARG A 278 7.22 19.31 -3.80
N ARG A 279 6.62 19.65 -2.66
CA ARG A 279 7.34 19.80 -1.38
C ARG A 279 7.86 18.48 -0.81
N SER A 280 7.25 17.37 -1.20
CA SER A 280 7.64 16.04 -0.73
C SER A 280 8.88 15.47 -1.42
N ILE A 281 9.32 16.05 -2.56
CA ILE A 281 10.39 15.50 -3.41
C ILE A 281 11.67 15.22 -2.62
N VAL A 282 12.18 16.18 -1.86
CA VAL A 282 13.47 16.05 -1.14
C VAL A 282 13.38 14.83 -0.20
N LYS A 283 12.32 14.78 0.60
CA LYS A 283 12.11 13.67 1.54
C LYS A 283 11.92 12.32 0.83
N TRP A 284 11.30 12.31 -0.32
CA TRP A 284 11.16 11.11 -1.15
C TRP A 284 12.49 10.60 -1.68
N LEU A 285 13.35 11.50 -2.17
CA LEU A 285 14.69 11.13 -2.66
C LEU A 285 15.55 10.56 -1.53
N ASP A 286 15.49 11.14 -0.33
CA ASP A 286 16.19 10.64 0.86
C ASP A 286 15.68 9.24 1.27
N LEU A 287 14.36 9.02 1.26
CA LEU A 287 13.77 7.72 1.58
C LEU A 287 14.15 6.65 0.56
N ILE A 288 14.13 6.98 -0.74
CA ILE A 288 14.57 6.05 -1.79
C ILE A 288 16.03 5.68 -1.58
N GLU A 289 16.90 6.65 -1.26
CA GLU A 289 18.31 6.37 -1.00
C GLU A 289 18.50 5.47 0.21
N ALA A 290 17.77 5.73 1.29
CA ALA A 290 17.82 4.94 2.52
C ALA A 290 17.19 3.55 2.39
N SER A 291 16.38 3.28 1.37
CA SER A 291 15.59 2.05 1.21
C SER A 291 16.45 0.78 1.02
N PHE A 292 15.79 -0.37 1.04
CA PHE A 292 16.42 -1.68 0.79
C PHE A 292 16.51 -2.06 -0.68
N LEU A 293 16.08 -1.18 -1.60
CA LEU A 293 16.18 -1.42 -3.03
C LEU A 293 17.64 -1.43 -3.51
N PRO A 294 17.97 -2.22 -4.55
CA PRO A 294 19.23 -2.11 -5.28
C PRO A 294 19.42 -0.73 -5.91
N ASP A 295 20.65 -0.28 -6.05
CA ASP A 295 20.96 1.07 -6.56
C ASP A 295 20.43 1.34 -7.97
N SER A 296 20.37 0.33 -8.84
CA SER A 296 19.75 0.47 -10.16
C SER A 296 18.27 0.85 -10.05
N MET A 297 17.52 0.14 -9.20
CA MET A 297 16.10 0.40 -8.99
C MET A 297 15.86 1.75 -8.28
N LYS A 298 16.73 2.14 -7.34
CA LYS A 298 16.68 3.47 -6.73
C LYS A 298 16.82 4.58 -7.77
N LYS A 299 17.77 4.44 -8.70
CA LYS A 299 17.99 5.41 -9.80
C LYS A 299 16.77 5.52 -10.70
N GLU A 300 16.19 4.39 -11.09
CA GLU A 300 14.96 4.36 -11.91
C GLU A 300 13.78 5.00 -11.20
N TYR A 301 13.57 4.68 -9.92
CA TYR A 301 12.47 5.24 -9.15
C TYR A 301 12.59 6.76 -8.96
N LYS A 302 13.79 7.25 -8.65
CA LYS A 302 14.06 8.69 -8.57
C LYS A 302 13.76 9.39 -9.91
N LYS A 303 14.23 8.82 -11.03
CA LYS A 303 13.99 9.35 -12.39
C LYS A 303 12.49 9.43 -12.69
N LEU A 304 11.75 8.36 -12.40
CA LEU A 304 10.31 8.30 -12.62
C LEU A 304 9.58 9.40 -11.83
N ILE A 305 9.78 9.46 -10.52
CA ILE A 305 9.12 10.44 -9.64
C ILE A 305 9.43 11.87 -10.09
N LEU A 306 10.70 12.19 -10.36
CA LEU A 306 11.10 13.53 -10.79
C LEU A 306 10.39 13.92 -12.10
N SER A 307 10.36 13.03 -13.09
CA SER A 307 9.68 13.29 -14.36
C SER A 307 8.19 13.54 -14.19
N ARG A 308 7.51 12.74 -13.35
CA ARG A 308 6.06 12.88 -13.11
C ARG A 308 5.71 14.12 -12.31
N VAL A 309 6.49 14.47 -11.28
CA VAL A 309 6.24 15.70 -10.51
C VAL A 309 6.50 16.96 -11.34
N MET A 310 7.47 16.93 -12.27
CA MET A 310 7.69 18.02 -13.21
C MET A 310 6.51 18.19 -14.17
N ALA A 311 5.88 17.11 -14.61
CA ALA A 311 4.69 17.15 -15.47
C ALA A 311 3.43 17.70 -14.76
N LEU A 312 3.44 17.83 -13.42
CA LEU A 312 2.39 18.51 -12.64
C LEU A 312 2.63 20.03 -12.45
N ARG A 313 3.67 20.60 -13.06
CA ARG A 313 3.92 22.07 -13.07
C ARG A 313 3.02 22.83 -14.06
#